data_d0ed6b5221d14b3c457d28662137a1d5
#
_entry.id   d0ed6b5221d14b3c457d28662137a1d5
#
_cell.length_a   1.000
_cell.length_b   1.000
_cell.length_c   1.000
_cell.angle_alpha   90.00
_cell.angle_beta   90.00
_cell.angle_gamma   90.00
#
_symmetry.space_group_name_H-M   'P 1'
#
loop_
_entity.id
_entity.type
_entity.pdbx_description
1 polymer ?
#
loop_
_entity_poly.entity_id
_entity_poly.type
_entity_poly.pdbx_seq_one_letter_code
_entity_poly.pdbx_strand_id
1 'polypeptide(L)'
;MRTATIFAVGVLAGLTIESGFAQQGRSVGLNHVAVSVADYAAAVDFYGKRMGFRQAFSFKEADGSPYLTYFQVNRNTFVEVMQATPARPAGCPHFGLEVEHLDSAIEQLTKRGVQIRPPSLSPRTGSRIAVASAPGGVNIELLEFGPQSLHRKVIDAWK
;
A
#
# COMPACT_ATOMS: atom_id res chain seq x y z
N MET A 1 -60.53 -20.40 -8.51
CA MET A 1 -59.32 -20.82 -9.23
C MET A 1 -58.85 -19.70 -10.15
N ARG A 2 -57.72 -19.16 -9.95
CA ARG A 2 -56.91 -18.14 -10.66
C ARG A 2 -56.42 -17.07 -9.67
N THR A 3 -55.29 -17.32 -9.08
CA THR A 3 -54.36 -16.27 -8.65
C THR A 3 -53.11 -16.95 -8.07
N ALA A 4 -52.20 -17.39 -8.91
CA ALA A 4 -50.85 -17.74 -8.49
C ALA A 4 -49.96 -17.79 -9.73
N THR A 5 -49.58 -16.68 -10.27
CA THR A 5 -48.44 -16.60 -11.24
C THR A 5 -48.07 -15.13 -11.51
N ILE A 6 -47.63 -14.39 -10.55
CA ILE A 6 -46.86 -13.14 -10.79
C ILE A 6 -45.97 -12.90 -9.56
N PHE A 7 -44.93 -13.66 -9.36
CA PHE A 7 -43.89 -13.33 -8.37
C PHE A 7 -42.53 -13.96 -8.71
N ALA A 8 -42.20 -14.12 -9.97
CA ALA A 8 -40.93 -14.75 -10.37
C ALA A 8 -40.10 -13.94 -11.38
N VAL A 9 -40.38 -12.66 -11.63
CA VAL A 9 -39.61 -11.86 -12.62
C VAL A 9 -38.88 -10.66 -12.00
N GLY A 10 -39.04 -10.37 -10.73
CA GLY A 10 -38.53 -9.17 -10.08
C GLY A 10 -37.15 -9.25 -9.42
N VAL A 11 -36.42 -10.38 -9.44
CA VAL A 11 -35.20 -10.55 -8.64
C VAL A 11 -33.90 -10.69 -9.49
N LEU A 12 -33.97 -10.70 -10.79
CA LEU A 12 -32.80 -10.88 -11.67
C LEU A 12 -32.21 -9.61 -12.30
N ALA A 13 -32.71 -8.43 -11.96
CA ALA A 13 -32.23 -7.17 -12.54
C ALA A 13 -31.41 -6.28 -11.59
N GLY A 14 -30.87 -6.81 -10.48
CA GLY A 14 -30.21 -6.03 -9.45
C GLY A 14 -28.82 -6.46 -8.99
N LEU A 15 -28.15 -7.36 -9.68
CA LEU A 15 -26.79 -7.80 -9.33
C LEU A 15 -25.77 -7.56 -10.45
N THR A 16 -25.72 -6.39 -11.02
CA THR A 16 -24.44 -5.91 -11.52
C THR A 16 -23.67 -5.40 -10.31
N ILE A 17 -23.03 -6.32 -9.57
CA ILE A 17 -21.97 -5.96 -8.65
C ILE A 17 -20.90 -5.35 -9.56
N GLU A 18 -20.81 -4.02 -9.58
CA GLU A 18 -19.62 -3.36 -10.12
C GLU A 18 -18.47 -3.86 -9.28
N SER A 19 -17.70 -4.79 -9.84
CA SER A 19 -16.50 -5.31 -9.19
C SER A 19 -15.61 -4.11 -8.90
N GLY A 20 -15.41 -3.81 -7.62
CA GLY A 20 -14.55 -2.69 -7.21
C GLY A 20 -13.12 -2.87 -7.73
N PHE A 21 -12.30 -1.83 -7.67
CA PHE A 21 -10.89 -1.89 -8.09
C PHE A 21 -10.15 -3.08 -7.48
N ALA A 22 -10.43 -3.42 -6.20
CA ALA A 22 -9.85 -4.56 -5.50
C ALA A 22 -10.13 -5.91 -6.21
N GLN A 23 -11.26 -6.04 -6.93
CA GLN A 23 -11.59 -7.26 -7.65
C GLN A 23 -11.16 -7.23 -9.13
N GLN A 24 -11.19 -6.06 -9.77
CA GLN A 24 -10.84 -5.90 -11.19
C GLN A 24 -9.38 -5.51 -11.43
N GLY A 25 -8.80 -4.71 -10.52
CA GLY A 25 -7.41 -4.26 -10.59
C GLY A 25 -6.41 -5.20 -9.95
N ARG A 26 -6.88 -6.35 -9.42
CA ARG A 26 -6.04 -7.31 -8.69
C ARG A 26 -5.15 -6.64 -7.65
N SER A 27 -5.74 -5.75 -6.84
CA SER A 27 -5.09 -5.29 -5.61
C SER A 27 -4.92 -6.50 -4.69
N VAL A 28 -3.70 -6.79 -4.32
CA VAL A 28 -3.38 -7.90 -3.40
C VAL A 28 -3.76 -7.51 -1.97
N GLY A 29 -3.60 -6.23 -1.61
CA GLY A 29 -4.00 -5.73 -0.30
C GLY A 29 -3.23 -4.49 0.15
N LEU A 30 -3.52 -4.06 1.37
CA LEU A 30 -2.74 -3.04 2.07
C LEU A 30 -1.36 -3.60 2.40
N ASN A 31 -0.32 -3.00 1.79
CA ASN A 31 1.06 -3.40 2.05
C ASN A 31 1.64 -2.67 3.25
N HIS A 32 1.58 -1.33 3.28
CA HIS A 32 2.15 -0.57 4.39
C HIS A 32 1.37 0.71 4.70
N VAL A 33 1.57 1.18 5.92
CA VAL A 33 1.23 2.54 6.34
C VAL A 33 2.54 3.24 6.68
N ALA A 34 2.75 4.41 6.09
CA ALA A 34 3.92 5.23 6.36
C ALA A 34 3.63 6.22 7.49
N VAL A 35 4.54 6.30 8.43
CA VAL A 35 4.51 7.29 9.51
C VAL A 35 5.82 8.08 9.51
N SER A 36 5.69 9.40 9.41
CA SER A 36 6.81 10.33 9.53
C SER A 36 6.86 10.85 10.96
N VAL A 37 7.99 10.72 11.64
CA VAL A 37 8.13 10.97 13.08
C VAL A 37 9.28 11.92 13.38
N ALA A 38 9.09 12.82 14.35
CA ALA A 38 10.14 13.74 14.78
C ALA A 38 11.25 13.03 15.56
N ASP A 39 10.88 12.07 16.42
CA ASP A 39 11.82 11.23 17.17
C ASP A 39 11.85 9.82 16.58
N TYR A 40 12.75 9.65 15.64
CA TYR A 40 12.92 8.37 14.94
C TYR A 40 13.38 7.24 15.85
N ALA A 41 14.28 7.53 16.79
CA ALA A 41 14.81 6.52 17.70
C ALA A 41 13.73 5.98 18.65
N ALA A 42 12.90 6.87 19.20
CA ALA A 42 11.76 6.49 20.03
C ALA A 42 10.73 5.68 19.24
N ALA A 43 10.47 6.02 17.97
CA ALA A 43 9.55 5.26 17.12
C ALA A 43 10.09 3.87 16.78
N VAL A 44 11.38 3.75 16.46
CA VAL A 44 12.02 2.44 16.21
C VAL A 44 11.96 1.55 17.46
N ASP A 45 12.23 2.11 18.65
CA ASP A 45 12.06 1.38 19.94
C ASP A 45 10.61 0.95 20.16
N PHE A 46 9.65 1.83 19.89
CA PHE A 46 8.24 1.55 20.08
C PHE A 46 7.77 0.40 19.18
N TYR A 47 7.96 0.50 17.85
CA TYR A 47 7.49 -0.52 16.91
C TYR A 47 8.27 -1.83 17.05
N GLY A 48 9.59 -1.77 17.20
CA GLY A 48 10.43 -2.95 17.29
C GLY A 48 10.36 -3.66 18.64
N LYS A 49 10.53 -2.94 19.76
CA LYS A 49 10.62 -3.58 21.07
C LYS A 49 9.28 -3.65 21.79
N ARG A 50 8.51 -2.54 21.84
CA ARG A 50 7.26 -2.52 22.61
C ARG A 50 6.12 -3.19 21.89
N MET A 51 5.95 -2.95 20.58
CA MET A 51 4.97 -3.65 19.76
C MET A 51 5.43 -5.05 19.32
N GLY A 52 6.74 -5.33 19.38
CA GLY A 52 7.30 -6.62 19.01
C GLY A 52 7.29 -6.90 17.50
N PHE A 53 7.17 -5.89 16.64
CA PHE A 53 7.19 -6.09 15.21
C PHE A 53 8.61 -6.39 14.72
N ARG A 54 8.72 -7.34 13.80
CA ARG A 54 10.00 -7.72 13.21
C ARG A 54 10.52 -6.60 12.30
N GLN A 55 11.73 -6.10 12.55
CA GLN A 55 12.39 -5.22 11.59
C GLN A 55 12.69 -6.00 10.31
N ALA A 56 12.13 -5.56 9.20
CA ALA A 56 12.32 -6.18 7.89
C ALA A 56 13.60 -5.68 7.22
N PHE A 57 13.70 -4.37 7.03
CA PHE A 57 14.88 -3.70 6.48
C PHE A 57 14.87 -2.22 6.85
N SER A 58 16.04 -1.57 6.74
CA SER A 58 16.19 -0.15 7.02
C SER A 58 17.19 0.50 6.06
N PHE A 59 17.08 1.81 5.92
CA PHE A 59 17.97 2.62 5.11
C PHE A 59 18.48 3.83 5.90
N LYS A 60 19.67 4.28 5.52
CA LYS A 60 20.30 5.49 6.04
C LYS A 60 20.53 6.49 4.92
N GLU A 61 20.65 7.75 5.25
CA GLU A 61 21.14 8.77 4.36
C GLU A 61 22.66 8.61 4.11
N ALA A 62 23.21 9.35 3.16
CA ALA A 62 24.63 9.26 2.81
C ALA A 62 25.57 9.65 3.97
N ASP A 63 25.12 10.51 4.88
CA ASP A 63 25.86 10.90 6.09
C ASP A 63 25.72 9.90 7.25
N GLY A 64 24.99 8.76 7.02
CA GLY A 64 24.75 7.74 8.02
C GLY A 64 23.56 8.01 8.95
N SER A 65 22.91 9.15 8.84
CA SER A 65 21.71 9.48 9.62
C SER A 65 20.54 8.52 9.28
N PRO A 66 19.62 8.28 10.22
CA PRO A 66 18.45 7.46 9.96
C PRO A 66 17.57 8.06 8.87
N TYR A 67 17.10 7.21 7.96
CA TYR A 67 16.15 7.64 6.92
C TYR A 67 14.79 6.97 7.08
N LEU A 68 14.75 5.64 7.02
CA LEU A 68 13.53 4.88 7.19
C LEU A 68 13.79 3.44 7.66
N THR A 69 12.80 2.86 8.35
CA THR A 69 12.76 1.44 8.70
C THR A 69 11.38 0.86 8.43
N TYR A 70 11.33 -0.31 7.79
CA TYR A 70 10.13 -1.11 7.65
C TYR A 70 10.04 -2.13 8.79
N PHE A 71 8.91 -2.13 9.48
CA PHE A 71 8.56 -3.15 10.48
C PHE A 71 7.45 -4.03 9.93
N GLN A 72 7.67 -5.34 9.93
CA GLN A 72 6.71 -6.32 9.43
C GLN A 72 5.72 -6.68 10.54
N VAL A 73 4.44 -6.33 10.35
CA VAL A 73 3.33 -6.57 11.29
C VAL A 73 2.80 -7.99 11.15
N ASN A 74 2.65 -8.43 9.91
CA ASN A 74 2.33 -9.79 9.51
C ASN A 74 3.04 -10.10 8.18
N ARG A 75 2.76 -11.26 7.58
CA ARG A 75 3.44 -11.69 6.36
C ARG A 75 3.51 -10.61 5.27
N ASN A 76 2.41 -9.88 5.02
CA ASN A 76 2.27 -9.00 3.86
C ASN A 76 2.13 -7.51 4.23
N THR A 77 2.03 -7.17 5.52
CA THR A 77 1.72 -5.80 5.96
C THR A 77 2.84 -5.23 6.83
N PHE A 78 3.16 -3.96 6.59
CA PHE A 78 4.26 -3.28 7.25
C PHE A 78 3.84 -1.93 7.83
N VAL A 79 4.62 -1.46 8.79
CA VAL A 79 4.70 -0.04 9.16
C VAL A 79 6.04 0.49 8.64
N GLU A 80 5.98 1.54 7.83
CA GLU A 80 7.15 2.28 7.36
C GLU A 80 7.38 3.49 8.26
N VAL A 81 8.43 3.47 9.05
CA VAL A 81 8.81 4.58 9.94
C VAL A 81 9.86 5.43 9.23
N MET A 82 9.57 6.72 9.04
CA MET A 82 10.47 7.67 8.40
C MET A 82 10.85 8.80 9.35
N GLN A 83 12.10 9.29 9.26
CA GLN A 83 12.49 10.53 9.92
C GLN A 83 11.74 11.71 9.31
N ALA A 84 11.08 12.52 10.13
CA ALA A 84 10.46 13.75 9.67
C ALA A 84 11.50 14.79 9.22
N THR A 85 11.12 15.55 8.20
CA THR A 85 11.92 16.67 7.66
C THR A 85 11.00 17.85 7.36
N PRO A 86 11.51 19.05 7.12
CA PRO A 86 10.66 20.17 6.70
C PRO A 86 9.81 19.87 5.45
N ALA A 87 10.34 19.09 4.50
CA ALA A 87 9.61 18.66 3.30
C ALA A 87 8.66 17.49 3.53
N ARG A 88 8.81 16.77 4.62
CA ARG A 88 7.96 15.64 5.05
C ARG A 88 7.72 15.77 6.55
N PRO A 89 6.77 16.60 6.97
CA PRO A 89 6.46 16.81 8.39
C PRO A 89 5.95 15.54 9.06
N ALA A 90 5.92 15.51 10.39
CA ALA A 90 5.38 14.41 11.15
C ALA A 90 3.89 14.17 10.82
N GLY A 91 3.50 12.91 10.70
CA GLY A 91 2.14 12.50 10.32
C GLY A 91 2.12 11.22 9.50
N CYS A 92 1.02 10.99 8.77
CA CYS A 92 0.85 9.86 7.85
C CYS A 92 0.88 10.36 6.40
N PRO A 93 2.05 10.37 5.72
CA PRO A 93 2.17 10.92 4.37
C PRO A 93 1.54 10.03 3.29
N HIS A 94 1.51 8.73 3.48
CA HIS A 94 0.95 7.78 2.52
C HIS A 94 0.64 6.43 3.14
N PHE A 95 -0.10 5.63 2.39
CA PHE A 95 -0.16 4.18 2.56
C PHE A 95 0.08 3.48 1.22
N GLY A 96 0.53 2.23 1.25
CA GLY A 96 0.87 1.45 0.07
C GLY A 96 -0.11 0.31 -0.17
N LEU A 97 -0.51 0.16 -1.42
CA LEU A 97 -1.30 -0.98 -1.91
C LEU A 97 -0.43 -1.85 -2.82
N GLU A 98 -0.31 -3.13 -2.49
CA GLU A 98 0.29 -4.10 -3.41
C GLU A 98 -0.68 -4.38 -4.56
N VAL A 99 -0.16 -4.37 -5.79
CA VAL A 99 -0.89 -4.73 -7.01
C VAL A 99 -0.11 -5.78 -7.78
N GLU A 100 -0.81 -6.69 -8.47
CA GLU A 100 -0.15 -7.73 -9.28
C GLU A 100 0.53 -7.15 -10.52
N HIS A 101 -0.12 -6.18 -11.18
CA HIS A 101 0.35 -5.56 -12.43
C HIS A 101 0.16 -4.05 -12.36
N LEU A 102 1.25 -3.31 -12.14
CA LEU A 102 1.22 -1.87 -11.92
C LEU A 102 0.65 -1.11 -13.12
N ASP A 103 1.04 -1.48 -14.34
CA ASP A 103 0.58 -0.77 -15.54
C ASP A 103 -0.93 -0.92 -15.74
N SER A 104 -1.48 -2.12 -15.52
CA SER A 104 -2.93 -2.36 -15.57
C SER A 104 -3.67 -1.59 -14.46
N ALA A 105 -3.12 -1.53 -13.26
CA ALA A 105 -3.70 -0.76 -12.16
C ALA A 105 -3.74 0.73 -12.47
N ILE A 106 -2.65 1.29 -13.01
CA ILE A 106 -2.57 2.69 -13.45
C ILE A 106 -3.63 2.97 -14.52
N GLU A 107 -3.71 2.14 -15.56
CA GLU A 107 -4.68 2.31 -16.64
C GLU A 107 -6.12 2.35 -16.13
N GLN A 108 -6.50 1.39 -15.29
CA GLN A 108 -7.85 1.30 -14.73
C GLN A 108 -8.20 2.48 -13.83
N LEU A 109 -7.29 2.90 -12.96
CA LEU A 109 -7.51 4.04 -12.07
C LEU A 109 -7.57 5.36 -12.86
N THR A 110 -6.73 5.52 -13.88
CA THR A 110 -6.75 6.71 -14.74
C THR A 110 -8.06 6.82 -15.51
N LYS A 111 -8.60 5.70 -16.03
CA LYS A 111 -9.95 5.66 -16.64
C LYS A 111 -11.07 6.09 -15.68
N ARG A 112 -10.88 5.94 -14.39
CA ARG A 112 -11.79 6.41 -13.32
C ARG A 112 -11.51 7.84 -12.86
N GLY A 113 -10.59 8.55 -13.50
CA GLY A 113 -10.25 9.93 -13.20
C GLY A 113 -9.23 10.11 -12.06
N VAL A 114 -8.60 9.04 -11.57
CA VAL A 114 -7.53 9.15 -10.57
C VAL A 114 -6.27 9.70 -11.21
N GLN A 115 -5.71 10.74 -10.62
CA GLN A 115 -4.43 11.28 -11.05
C GLN A 115 -3.28 10.48 -10.46
N ILE A 116 -2.43 9.93 -11.32
CA ILE A 116 -1.31 9.07 -10.94
C ILE A 116 -0.03 9.62 -11.56
N ARG A 117 1.00 9.75 -10.73
CA ARG A 117 2.35 10.09 -11.22
C ARG A 117 2.94 8.92 -12.01
N PRO A 118 3.77 9.19 -13.05
CA PRO A 118 4.41 8.12 -13.82
C PRO A 118 5.12 7.10 -12.92
N PRO A 119 5.06 5.81 -13.27
CA PRO A 119 5.71 4.76 -12.48
C PRO A 119 7.24 4.90 -12.51
N SER A 120 7.87 4.48 -11.43
CA SER A 120 9.32 4.43 -11.30
C SER A 120 9.78 3.16 -10.57
N LEU A 121 11.03 2.81 -10.73
CA LEU A 121 11.67 1.76 -9.93
C LEU A 121 12.28 2.40 -8.69
N SER A 122 11.90 1.94 -7.50
CA SER A 122 12.52 2.37 -6.25
C SER A 122 13.98 1.91 -6.20
N PRO A 123 14.95 2.84 -6.14
CA PRO A 123 16.36 2.45 -6.10
C PRO A 123 16.74 1.78 -4.77
N ARG A 124 15.92 1.93 -3.73
CA ARG A 124 16.15 1.35 -2.41
C ARG A 124 15.51 -0.03 -2.27
N THR A 125 14.26 -0.18 -2.63
CA THR A 125 13.51 -1.43 -2.40
C THR A 125 13.48 -2.35 -3.61
N GLY A 126 13.77 -1.86 -4.82
CA GLY A 126 13.63 -2.61 -6.06
C GLY A 126 12.18 -2.87 -6.47
N SER A 127 11.22 -2.20 -5.83
CA SER A 127 9.80 -2.28 -6.19
C SER A 127 9.47 -1.27 -7.29
N ARG A 128 8.55 -1.61 -8.19
CA ARG A 128 7.93 -0.64 -9.09
C ARG A 128 6.85 0.10 -8.33
N ILE A 129 6.84 1.43 -8.42
CA ILE A 129 5.96 2.30 -7.64
C ILE A 129 5.30 3.33 -8.54
N ALA A 130 4.00 3.54 -8.35
CA ALA A 130 3.29 4.72 -8.83
C ALA A 130 2.53 5.36 -7.68
N VAL A 131 2.33 6.68 -7.72
CA VAL A 131 1.68 7.40 -6.63
C VAL A 131 0.42 8.07 -7.13
N ALA A 132 -0.71 7.72 -6.53
CA ALA A 132 -1.99 8.36 -6.70
C ALA A 132 -2.18 9.43 -5.63
N SER A 133 -2.71 10.59 -6.02
CA SER A 133 -3.09 11.66 -5.09
C SER A 133 -4.52 11.44 -4.61
N ALA A 134 -4.69 11.29 -3.30
CA ALA A 134 -6.00 11.14 -2.68
C ALA A 134 -6.51 12.45 -2.07
N PRO A 135 -7.83 12.64 -1.91
CA PRO A 135 -8.39 13.72 -1.12
C PRO A 135 -7.82 13.73 0.31
N GLY A 136 -7.65 14.92 0.88
CA GLY A 136 -7.11 15.06 2.25
C GLY A 136 -5.59 15.04 2.35
N GLY A 137 -4.85 15.00 1.23
CA GLY A 137 -3.39 15.14 1.20
C GLY A 137 -2.60 13.87 1.53
N VAL A 138 -3.26 12.75 1.80
CA VAL A 138 -2.61 11.45 1.94
C VAL A 138 -2.41 10.83 0.56
N ASN A 139 -1.20 10.45 0.22
CA ASN A 139 -0.92 9.77 -1.04
C ASN A 139 -1.20 8.26 -0.94
N ILE A 140 -1.44 7.62 -2.07
CA ILE A 140 -1.55 6.16 -2.18
C ILE A 140 -0.41 5.69 -3.08
N GLU A 141 0.48 4.88 -2.55
CA GLU A 141 1.49 4.19 -3.35
C GLU A 141 0.92 2.88 -3.88
N LEU A 142 0.98 2.69 -5.20
CA LEU A 142 0.71 1.41 -5.85
C LEU A 142 2.05 0.72 -6.05
N LEU A 143 2.19 -0.51 -5.55
CA LEU A 143 3.46 -1.23 -5.53
C LEU A 143 3.33 -2.57 -6.24
N GLU A 144 4.22 -2.81 -7.18
CA GLU A 144 4.43 -4.14 -7.77
C GLU A 144 5.78 -4.69 -7.32
N PHE A 145 5.77 -5.88 -6.73
CA PHE A 145 6.97 -6.52 -6.19
C PHE A 145 7.54 -7.54 -7.15
N GLY A 146 8.60 -7.17 -7.83
CA GLY A 146 9.43 -8.13 -8.57
C GLY A 146 10.17 -9.10 -7.63
N PRO A 147 10.67 -10.23 -8.14
CA PRO A 147 11.33 -11.27 -7.32
C PRO A 147 12.55 -10.76 -6.53
N GLN A 148 13.19 -9.69 -6.99
CA GLN A 148 14.36 -9.11 -6.35
C GLN A 148 14.04 -7.97 -5.38
N SER A 149 12.78 -7.53 -5.28
CA SER A 149 12.39 -6.48 -4.35
C SER A 149 12.59 -6.92 -2.90
N LEU A 150 12.97 -5.97 -2.04
CA LEU A 150 13.17 -6.27 -0.61
C LEU A 150 11.87 -6.75 0.05
N HIS A 151 10.73 -6.17 -0.33
CA HIS A 151 9.42 -6.60 0.18
C HIS A 151 9.16 -8.07 -0.15
N ARG A 152 9.35 -8.50 -1.41
CA ARG A 152 9.14 -9.90 -1.80
C ARG A 152 10.03 -10.84 -1.00
N LYS A 153 11.32 -10.51 -0.86
CA LYS A 153 12.26 -11.33 -0.10
C LYS A 153 11.84 -11.53 1.36
N VAL A 154 11.38 -10.48 2.05
CA VAL A 154 10.96 -10.62 3.46
C VAL A 154 9.58 -11.27 3.61
N ILE A 155 8.67 -11.09 2.64
CA ILE A 155 7.38 -11.79 2.57
C ILE A 155 7.60 -13.30 2.42
N ASP A 156 8.49 -13.70 1.52
CA ASP A 156 8.80 -15.12 1.26
C ASP A 156 9.58 -15.76 2.42
N ALA A 157 10.37 -14.98 3.15
CA ALA A 157 11.10 -15.43 4.35
C ALA A 157 10.26 -15.44 5.64
N TRP A 158 8.97 -15.09 5.59
CA TRP A 158 8.08 -15.13 6.76
C TRP A 158 7.80 -16.56 7.18
N LYS A 159 8.09 -16.88 8.46
CA LYS A 159 7.84 -18.20 9.08
C LYS A 159 6.68 -18.13 10.05
#